data_77fa6039ebe52ea40c797ace01563075
#
_entry.id   77fa6039ebe52ea40c797ace01563075
#
_cell.length_a   1.000
_cell.length_b   1.000
_cell.length_c   1.000
_cell.angle_alpha   90.00
_cell.angle_beta   90.00
_cell.angle_gamma   90.00
#
_symmetry.space_group_name_H-M   'P 1'
#
loop_
_entity.id
_entity.type
_entity.pdbx_description
1 polymer ?
#
loop_
_entity_poly.entity_id
_entity_poly.type
_entity_poly.pdbx_seq_one_letter_code
_entity_poly.pdbx_strand_id
1 'polypeptide(L)'
;SDYIYMSFHLKDFDKFDINECTNDINNIKENILELVQTLYEAHSNVETLIKEKDNQSVCALLEDCQNAAIHIGESIEQSEGENFITVKYLEAYCELLYTTSVNISNGIYEKIKENLNAQLHVIEDSVRDDIKGKWEIVFLPYKVSMWDSLESIWKRAFEDDDFDTYVVPIPYYDRNPDRTFGEYHYEGKLFPADVPITHYEDYNFAERMPDAIFIHNPYDLGNLVTSVEPKFYSNILKNYTNLLIYIPYFLFPKEPQTHLIDTFALENVDSIFVQNEEVKEAYVNQAKIVGNEKVLEKVFAVGSPKIDKICEICKDGIPVPDIWKEMSVNKKKVFMNTNVSLILNNKDKFIDNLRRIFDIFKRRGDVFVIWREHPLTEATLKSMKPEIRDVYYEIRSDFVKDGLGVIDTNSEAYEAIYFSDCYFGSGGSLAPIYAVTGKPILITAYKYPDNISSQQATIEMLLKQTERSMFFSERYENFLDLFLDNIDLLTSYKEKRFEFLSKIVDSIDGTTGNKIMLQVK
;
A
#
# COMPACT_ATOMS: atom_id res chain seq x y z
N SER A 1 -37.25 49.67 22.94
CA SER A 1 -37.47 48.22 23.07
C SER A 1 -37.41 47.60 21.70
N ASP A 2 -36.21 47.20 21.34
CA ASP A 2 -35.90 46.62 20.05
C ASP A 2 -36.04 45.10 20.19
N TYR A 3 -37.14 44.58 19.70
CA TYR A 3 -37.32 43.18 19.45
C TYR A 3 -36.48 42.81 18.24
N ILE A 4 -35.33 42.18 18.48
CA ILE A 4 -34.60 41.43 17.47
C ILE A 4 -35.46 40.20 17.17
N TYR A 5 -36.29 40.28 16.14
CA TYR A 5 -36.83 39.12 15.44
C TYR A 5 -35.64 38.35 14.85
N MET A 6 -35.07 37.44 15.62
CA MET A 6 -34.36 36.32 15.01
C MET A 6 -35.42 35.47 14.30
N SER A 7 -35.72 35.84 13.07
CA SER A 7 -36.38 34.90 12.17
C SER A 7 -35.41 33.75 11.98
N PHE A 8 -35.59 32.71 12.76
CA PHE A 8 -35.11 31.39 12.41
C PHE A 8 -35.86 31.00 11.14
N HIS A 9 -35.42 31.51 10.03
CA HIS A 9 -35.68 30.87 8.77
C HIS A 9 -34.77 29.66 8.73
N LEU A 10 -35.35 28.47 8.78
CA LEU A 10 -34.72 27.20 8.35
C LEU A 10 -34.28 27.27 6.87
N LYS A 11 -34.00 28.48 6.35
CA LYS A 11 -33.36 28.74 5.05
C LYS A 11 -31.93 28.23 4.97
N ASP A 12 -31.36 27.79 6.09
CA ASP A 12 -30.07 27.07 6.07
C ASP A 12 -30.23 25.61 5.63
N PHE A 13 -31.44 25.06 5.62
CA PHE A 13 -31.71 23.75 5.00
C PHE A 13 -31.61 23.79 3.47
N ASP A 14 -31.97 24.93 2.82
CA ASP A 14 -31.79 25.13 1.38
C ASP A 14 -30.31 25.30 0.96
N LYS A 15 -29.38 25.46 1.91
CA LYS A 15 -27.93 25.53 1.65
C LYS A 15 -27.24 24.18 1.72
N PHE A 16 -27.88 23.17 2.26
CA PHE A 16 -27.41 21.79 2.18
C PHE A 16 -27.87 21.20 0.84
N ASP A 17 -27.20 21.58 -0.23
CA ASP A 17 -27.30 20.84 -1.49
C ASP A 17 -26.53 19.53 -1.32
N ILE A 18 -27.27 18.48 -0.89
CA ILE A 18 -26.78 17.11 -0.70
C ILE A 18 -26.18 16.55 -2.01
N ASN A 19 -26.47 17.19 -3.15
CA ASN A 19 -25.92 16.82 -4.45
C ASN A 19 -24.51 17.37 -4.72
N GLU A 20 -24.02 18.36 -3.94
CA GLU A 20 -22.64 18.85 -4.03
C GLU A 20 -21.70 18.20 -3.01
N CYS A 21 -22.21 17.57 -1.97
CA CYS A 21 -21.41 16.79 -1.03
C CYS A 21 -21.20 15.39 -1.63
N THR A 22 -19.99 15.11 -2.05
CA THR A 22 -19.44 13.78 -2.36
C THR A 22 -20.11 12.68 -1.55
N ASN A 23 -20.31 11.49 -2.16
CA ASN A 23 -20.88 10.25 -1.63
C ASN A 23 -20.13 9.69 -0.38
N ASP A 24 -19.83 10.52 0.60
CA ASP A 24 -19.13 10.15 1.81
C ASP A 24 -20.14 9.94 2.95
N ILE A 25 -20.39 8.66 3.27
CA ILE A 25 -21.37 8.24 4.30
C ILE A 25 -21.00 8.79 5.69
N ASN A 26 -19.72 8.95 6.00
CA ASN A 26 -19.29 9.55 7.27
C ASN A 26 -19.74 11.01 7.37
N ASN A 27 -19.61 11.74 6.29
CA ASN A 27 -20.06 13.13 6.19
C ASN A 27 -21.60 13.22 6.27
N ILE A 28 -22.31 12.25 5.68
CA ILE A 28 -23.78 12.14 5.79
C ILE A 28 -24.19 11.88 7.24
N LYS A 29 -23.54 10.96 7.94
CA LYS A 29 -23.82 10.67 9.36
C LYS A 29 -23.61 11.87 10.27
N GLU A 30 -22.49 12.59 10.12
CA GLU A 30 -22.22 13.82 10.87
C GLU A 30 -23.23 14.92 10.58
N ASN A 31 -23.54 15.16 9.30
CA ASN A 31 -24.54 16.14 8.89
C ASN A 31 -25.94 15.82 9.46
N ILE A 32 -26.33 14.55 9.46
CA ILE A 32 -27.60 14.11 10.07
C ILE A 32 -27.60 14.39 11.58
N LEU A 33 -26.50 14.13 12.29
CA LEU A 33 -26.39 14.40 13.73
C LEU A 33 -26.46 15.92 14.03
N GLU A 34 -25.87 16.77 13.20
CA GLU A 34 -26.02 18.24 13.31
C GLU A 34 -27.48 18.69 13.09
N LEU A 35 -28.16 18.10 12.10
CA LEU A 35 -29.57 18.35 11.86
C LEU A 35 -30.46 17.92 13.05
N VAL A 36 -30.17 16.75 13.64
CA VAL A 36 -30.82 16.26 14.86
C VAL A 36 -30.62 17.25 16.01
N GLN A 37 -29.43 17.81 16.17
CA GLN A 37 -29.17 18.84 17.18
C GLN A 37 -30.01 20.11 16.95
N THR A 38 -30.16 20.52 15.70
CA THR A 38 -31.03 21.65 15.32
C THR A 38 -32.51 21.39 15.67
N LEU A 39 -32.97 20.14 15.54
CA LEU A 39 -34.33 19.74 15.95
C LEU A 39 -34.54 19.85 17.48
N TYR A 40 -33.55 19.52 18.32
CA TYR A 40 -33.59 19.73 19.76
C TYR A 40 -33.75 21.23 20.12
N GLU A 41 -33.07 22.12 19.40
CA GLU A 41 -33.20 23.55 19.56
C GLU A 41 -34.63 24.03 19.17
N ALA A 42 -35.16 23.51 18.06
CA ALA A 42 -36.52 23.77 17.62
C ALA A 42 -37.56 23.38 18.68
N HIS A 43 -37.42 22.22 19.34
CA HIS A 43 -38.32 21.80 20.45
C HIS A 43 -38.26 22.75 21.64
N SER A 44 -37.10 23.34 21.93
CA SER A 44 -36.99 24.37 22.97
C SER A 44 -37.71 25.64 22.61
N ASN A 45 -37.68 26.03 21.33
CA ASN A 45 -38.43 27.17 20.81
C ASN A 45 -39.95 26.91 20.80
N VAL A 46 -40.40 25.69 20.48
CA VAL A 46 -41.81 25.27 20.61
C VAL A 46 -42.30 25.50 22.03
N GLU A 47 -41.54 25.10 23.06
CA GLU A 47 -41.90 25.31 24.45
C GLU A 47 -42.05 26.82 24.80
N THR A 48 -41.16 27.64 24.28
CA THR A 48 -41.20 29.11 24.48
C THR A 48 -42.44 29.72 23.84
N LEU A 49 -42.72 29.38 22.58
CA LEU A 49 -43.88 29.88 21.83
C LEU A 49 -45.22 29.47 22.47
N ILE A 50 -45.28 28.26 23.04
CA ILE A 50 -46.46 27.80 23.80
C ILE A 50 -46.69 28.70 25.03
N LYS A 51 -45.64 29.07 25.77
CA LYS A 51 -45.71 29.98 26.93
C LYS A 51 -46.18 31.37 26.50
N GLU A 52 -45.82 31.80 25.30
CA GLU A 52 -46.24 33.07 24.69
C GLU A 52 -47.66 33.01 24.08
N LYS A 53 -48.26 31.83 24.01
CA LYS A 53 -49.58 31.55 23.42
C LYS A 53 -49.65 31.83 21.90
N ASP A 54 -48.53 31.72 21.22
CA ASP A 54 -48.43 31.85 19.76
C ASP A 54 -48.55 30.48 19.05
N ASN A 55 -49.77 29.94 19.07
CA ASN A 55 -50.06 28.64 18.49
C ASN A 55 -49.80 28.60 16.97
N GLN A 56 -49.89 29.70 16.26
CA GLN A 56 -49.65 29.74 14.82
C GLN A 56 -48.19 29.51 14.52
N SER A 57 -47.29 30.20 15.24
CA SER A 57 -45.84 30.00 15.09
C SER A 57 -45.39 28.62 15.56
N VAL A 58 -46.04 28.05 16.60
CA VAL A 58 -45.78 26.67 17.02
C VAL A 58 -46.10 25.68 15.90
N CYS A 59 -47.27 25.78 15.29
CA CYS A 59 -47.65 24.85 14.20
C CYS A 59 -46.72 24.98 12.98
N ALA A 60 -46.30 26.19 12.63
CA ALA A 60 -45.34 26.42 11.56
C ALA A 60 -43.99 25.79 11.87
N LEU A 61 -43.46 25.92 13.10
CA LEU A 61 -42.20 25.32 13.50
C LEU A 61 -42.25 23.78 13.54
N LEU A 62 -43.39 23.19 13.93
CA LEU A 62 -43.58 21.75 13.88
C LEU A 62 -43.63 21.22 12.44
N GLU A 63 -44.21 21.99 11.50
CA GLU A 63 -44.20 21.68 10.07
C GLU A 63 -42.76 21.74 9.51
N ASP A 64 -41.97 22.74 9.92
CA ASP A 64 -40.55 22.85 9.55
C ASP A 64 -39.74 21.64 10.07
N CYS A 65 -39.96 21.20 11.32
CA CYS A 65 -39.35 19.99 11.88
C CYS A 65 -39.73 18.73 11.10
N GLN A 66 -40.99 18.65 10.64
CA GLN A 66 -41.45 17.52 9.83
C GLN A 66 -40.77 17.49 8.46
N ASN A 67 -40.63 18.62 7.81
CA ASN A 67 -39.91 18.73 6.53
C ASN A 67 -38.44 18.36 6.69
N ALA A 68 -37.78 18.78 7.76
CA ALA A 68 -36.42 18.39 8.09
C ALA A 68 -36.29 16.88 8.31
N ALA A 69 -37.20 16.26 9.04
CA ALA A 69 -37.21 14.81 9.29
C ALA A 69 -37.41 14.01 8.01
N ILE A 70 -38.27 14.47 7.10
CA ILE A 70 -38.46 13.86 5.78
C ILE A 70 -37.16 13.90 4.98
N HIS A 71 -36.49 15.04 4.96
CA HIS A 71 -35.23 15.24 4.24
C HIS A 71 -34.10 14.32 4.77
N ILE A 72 -34.00 14.18 6.10
CA ILE A 72 -33.10 13.22 6.75
C ILE A 72 -33.46 11.79 6.30
N GLY A 73 -34.74 11.43 6.32
CA GLY A 73 -35.22 10.10 5.89
C GLY A 73 -34.86 9.78 4.46
N GLU A 74 -35.09 10.69 3.52
CA GLU A 74 -34.75 10.54 2.11
C GLU A 74 -33.23 10.35 1.91
N SER A 75 -32.41 11.09 2.67
CA SER A 75 -30.94 10.95 2.61
C SER A 75 -30.48 9.59 3.11
N ILE A 76 -31.10 9.07 4.18
CA ILE A 76 -30.80 7.74 4.71
C ILE A 76 -31.26 6.65 3.75
N GLU A 77 -32.46 6.75 3.18
CA GLU A 77 -32.97 5.80 2.19
C GLU A 77 -32.08 5.71 0.95
N GLN A 78 -31.53 6.82 0.52
CA GLN A 78 -30.62 6.87 -0.62
C GLN A 78 -29.29 6.18 -0.34
N SER A 79 -28.78 6.21 0.90
CA SER A 79 -27.51 5.62 1.30
C SER A 79 -27.64 4.19 1.80
N GLU A 80 -28.67 3.87 2.60
CA GLU A 80 -28.83 2.61 3.33
C GLU A 80 -30.01 1.76 2.83
N GLY A 81 -30.90 2.31 1.99
CA GLY A 81 -32.05 1.64 1.42
C GLY A 81 -33.37 1.91 2.14
N GLU A 82 -34.51 1.67 1.41
CA GLU A 82 -35.88 2.05 1.81
C GLU A 82 -36.40 1.42 3.13
N ASN A 83 -35.80 0.36 3.62
CA ASN A 83 -36.28 -0.33 4.83
C ASN A 83 -35.39 -0.13 6.05
N PHE A 84 -34.52 0.88 6.02
CA PHE A 84 -33.58 1.12 7.09
C PHE A 84 -34.32 1.51 8.39
N ILE A 85 -33.85 1.01 9.53
CA ILE A 85 -34.56 1.14 10.80
C ILE A 85 -34.75 2.60 11.25
N THR A 86 -33.74 3.45 10.99
CA THR A 86 -33.77 4.87 11.34
C THR A 86 -34.89 5.61 10.59
N VAL A 87 -35.18 5.22 9.35
CA VAL A 87 -36.30 5.79 8.55
C VAL A 87 -37.64 5.57 9.26
N LYS A 88 -37.86 4.38 9.80
CA LYS A 88 -39.09 4.07 10.57
C LYS A 88 -39.22 4.93 11.83
N TYR A 89 -38.12 5.25 12.49
CA TYR A 89 -38.13 6.14 13.65
C TYR A 89 -38.41 7.58 13.25
N LEU A 90 -37.93 8.03 12.08
CA LEU A 90 -38.25 9.35 11.51
C LEU A 90 -39.71 9.43 11.07
N GLU A 91 -40.29 8.39 10.49
CA GLU A 91 -41.71 8.31 10.16
C GLU A 91 -42.57 8.44 11.43
N ALA A 92 -42.23 7.71 12.50
CA ALA A 92 -42.91 7.82 13.79
C ALA A 92 -42.79 9.23 14.40
N TYR A 93 -41.65 9.91 14.22
CA TYR A 93 -41.45 11.28 14.63
C TYR A 93 -42.32 12.27 13.83
N CYS A 94 -42.45 12.10 12.52
CA CYS A 94 -43.35 12.88 11.68
C CYS A 94 -44.83 12.76 12.11
N GLU A 95 -45.27 11.53 12.44
CA GLU A 95 -46.61 11.29 12.99
C GLU A 95 -46.82 11.97 14.36
N LEU A 96 -45.80 11.95 15.22
CA LEU A 96 -45.83 12.63 16.51
C LEU A 96 -45.91 14.15 16.35
N LEU A 97 -45.15 14.76 15.44
CA LEU A 97 -45.22 16.19 15.12
C LEU A 97 -46.62 16.59 14.64
N TYR A 98 -47.19 15.83 13.72
CA TYR A 98 -48.54 16.06 13.21
C TYR A 98 -49.59 15.99 14.35
N THR A 99 -49.56 14.93 15.16
CA THR A 99 -50.46 14.73 16.29
C THR A 99 -50.31 15.88 17.31
N THR A 100 -49.10 16.32 17.56
CA THR A 100 -48.80 17.45 18.44
C THR A 100 -49.40 18.74 17.91
N SER A 101 -49.31 19.02 16.62
CA SER A 101 -49.94 20.20 15.98
C SER A 101 -51.46 20.18 16.12
N VAL A 102 -52.09 19.02 15.93
CA VAL A 102 -53.54 18.85 16.15
C VAL A 102 -53.92 19.06 17.62
N ASN A 103 -53.14 18.55 18.58
CA ASN A 103 -53.38 18.72 20.00
C ASN A 103 -53.31 20.19 20.42
N ILE A 104 -52.30 20.92 19.94
CA ILE A 104 -52.14 22.36 20.20
C ILE A 104 -53.32 23.13 19.65
N SER A 105 -53.80 22.79 18.47
CA SER A 105 -55.01 23.41 17.88
C SER A 105 -56.26 23.15 18.72
N ASN A 106 -56.31 22.05 19.47
CA ASN A 106 -57.37 21.69 20.39
C ASN A 106 -57.12 22.18 21.85
N GLY A 107 -56.06 22.94 22.11
CA GLY A 107 -55.73 23.48 23.42
C GLY A 107 -55.09 22.48 24.40
N ILE A 108 -54.49 21.37 23.89
CA ILE A 108 -53.82 20.32 24.67
C ILE A 108 -52.31 20.56 24.59
N TYR A 109 -51.65 20.80 25.74
CA TYR A 109 -50.23 21.17 25.80
C TYR A 109 -49.40 20.27 26.73
N GLU A 110 -49.82 19.04 26.98
CA GLU A 110 -49.15 18.17 27.96
C GLU A 110 -47.86 17.54 27.39
N LYS A 111 -46.74 17.74 28.09
CA LYS A 111 -45.42 17.06 27.87
C LYS A 111 -44.93 17.07 26.42
N ILE A 112 -45.23 18.14 25.67
CA ILE A 112 -44.91 18.23 24.25
C ILE A 112 -43.39 18.08 24.02
N LYS A 113 -42.60 18.91 24.69
CA LYS A 113 -41.13 18.89 24.51
C LYS A 113 -40.51 17.57 24.93
N GLU A 114 -40.97 17.01 26.07
CA GLU A 114 -40.45 15.71 26.56
C GLU A 114 -40.74 14.57 25.57
N ASN A 115 -41.96 14.55 25.02
CA ASN A 115 -42.34 13.50 24.06
C ASN A 115 -41.57 13.63 22.73
N LEU A 116 -41.43 14.87 22.21
CA LEU A 116 -40.65 15.12 21.00
C LEU A 116 -39.17 14.78 21.19
N ASN A 117 -38.57 15.19 22.32
CA ASN A 117 -37.20 14.90 22.64
C ASN A 117 -36.96 13.39 22.83
N ALA A 118 -37.90 12.66 23.45
CA ALA A 118 -37.76 11.21 23.62
C ALA A 118 -37.70 10.47 22.27
N GLN A 119 -38.55 10.85 21.32
CA GLN A 119 -38.54 10.28 19.97
C GLN A 119 -37.28 10.68 19.21
N LEU A 120 -36.83 11.92 19.36
CA LEU A 120 -35.61 12.38 18.69
C LEU A 120 -34.36 11.70 19.24
N HIS A 121 -34.34 11.33 20.53
CA HIS A 121 -33.26 10.59 21.14
C HIS A 121 -33.14 9.16 20.55
N VAL A 122 -34.28 8.49 20.29
CA VAL A 122 -34.29 7.20 19.60
C VAL A 122 -33.72 7.32 18.19
N ILE A 123 -34.00 8.40 17.48
CA ILE A 123 -33.44 8.68 16.16
C ILE A 123 -31.94 8.91 16.25
N GLU A 124 -31.48 9.73 17.21
CA GLU A 124 -30.07 10.03 17.40
C GLU A 124 -29.26 8.76 17.72
N ASP A 125 -29.76 7.92 18.62
CA ASP A 125 -29.13 6.64 18.95
C ASP A 125 -29.05 5.73 17.72
N SER A 126 -30.14 5.62 16.95
CA SER A 126 -30.17 4.82 15.72
C SER A 126 -29.21 5.37 14.66
N VAL A 127 -29.10 6.69 14.49
CA VAL A 127 -28.10 7.29 13.57
C VAL A 127 -26.68 6.96 14.01
N ARG A 128 -26.40 6.98 15.32
CA ARG A 128 -25.08 6.66 15.85
C ARG A 128 -24.71 5.18 15.69
N ASP A 129 -25.66 4.29 15.96
CA ASP A 129 -25.41 2.85 16.12
C ASP A 129 -25.66 2.06 14.81
N ASP A 130 -26.72 2.43 14.07
CA ASP A 130 -27.17 1.66 12.92
C ASP A 130 -26.57 2.17 11.59
N ILE A 131 -26.35 3.49 11.43
CA ILE A 131 -25.68 4.02 10.23
C ILE A 131 -24.18 3.79 10.34
N LYS A 132 -23.69 2.80 9.60
CA LYS A 132 -22.27 2.47 9.53
C LYS A 132 -21.60 3.39 8.52
N GLY A 133 -20.82 4.34 9.01
CA GLY A 133 -19.91 5.09 8.16
C GLY A 133 -18.84 4.20 7.53
N LYS A 134 -18.40 4.51 6.32
CA LYS A 134 -17.23 3.86 5.72
C LYS A 134 -15.97 4.34 6.43
N TRP A 135 -15.01 3.44 6.59
CA TRP A 135 -13.67 3.80 7.07
C TRP A 135 -12.89 4.48 5.95
N GLU A 136 -12.38 5.66 6.22
CA GLU A 136 -11.51 6.35 5.28
C GLU A 136 -10.06 5.90 5.46
N ILE A 137 -9.50 5.29 4.41
CA ILE A 137 -8.14 4.75 4.40
C ILE A 137 -7.30 5.44 3.34
N VAL A 138 -6.14 5.95 3.74
CA VAL A 138 -5.20 6.65 2.87
C VAL A 138 -3.91 5.88 2.71
N PHE A 139 -3.48 5.71 1.47
CA PHE A 139 -2.19 5.10 1.11
C PHE A 139 -1.24 6.18 0.62
N LEU A 140 -0.05 6.28 1.23
CA LEU A 140 0.96 7.30 0.93
C LEU A 140 2.23 6.72 0.29
N PRO A 141 2.18 6.24 -0.95
CA PRO A 141 3.40 5.86 -1.65
C PRO A 141 4.18 7.11 -2.07
N TYR A 142 5.53 7.03 -2.10
CA TYR A 142 6.34 8.13 -2.63
C TYR A 142 7.05 7.78 -3.94
N LYS A 143 7.36 6.50 -4.17
CA LYS A 143 7.91 6.00 -5.44
C LYS A 143 7.01 4.93 -6.03
N VAL A 144 6.73 5.03 -7.32
CA VAL A 144 5.96 4.02 -8.04
C VAL A 144 6.64 2.65 -7.99
N SER A 145 7.97 2.59 -8.01
CA SER A 145 8.77 1.36 -7.89
C SER A 145 8.60 0.62 -6.55
N MET A 146 7.95 1.24 -5.58
CA MET A 146 7.66 0.65 -4.27
C MET A 146 6.15 0.42 -4.06
N TRP A 147 5.33 0.74 -5.07
CA TRP A 147 3.86 0.63 -4.99
C TRP A 147 3.39 -0.79 -4.70
N ASP A 148 4.10 -1.80 -5.20
CA ASP A 148 3.80 -3.21 -4.96
C ASP A 148 3.78 -3.63 -3.47
N SER A 149 4.36 -2.81 -2.59
CA SER A 149 4.25 -2.99 -1.13
C SER A 149 2.88 -2.59 -0.55
N LEU A 150 2.09 -1.83 -1.27
CA LEU A 150 0.77 -1.34 -0.85
C LEU A 150 -0.36 -1.77 -1.78
N GLU A 151 -0.06 -2.15 -3.02
CA GLU A 151 -1.04 -2.39 -4.09
C GLU A 151 -2.09 -3.44 -3.72
N SER A 152 -1.67 -4.62 -3.22
CA SER A 152 -2.62 -5.69 -2.89
C SER A 152 -3.50 -5.35 -1.69
N ILE A 153 -3.00 -4.54 -0.75
CA ILE A 153 -3.77 -4.02 0.38
C ILE A 153 -4.82 -3.04 -0.12
N TRP A 154 -4.40 -2.10 -0.97
CA TRP A 154 -5.30 -1.11 -1.58
C TRP A 154 -6.39 -1.80 -2.41
N LYS A 155 -6.04 -2.74 -3.29
CA LYS A 155 -7.02 -3.50 -4.09
C LYS A 155 -8.09 -4.13 -3.22
N ARG A 156 -7.67 -4.78 -2.13
CA ARG A 156 -8.62 -5.42 -1.21
C ARG A 156 -9.51 -4.41 -0.48
N ALA A 157 -8.96 -3.28 -0.05
CA ALA A 157 -9.74 -2.23 0.59
C ALA A 157 -10.68 -1.53 -0.41
N PHE A 158 -10.21 -1.29 -1.65
CA PHE A 158 -10.98 -0.64 -2.71
C PHE A 158 -12.19 -1.47 -3.17
N GLU A 159 -12.12 -2.79 -3.09
CA GLU A 159 -13.20 -3.73 -3.43
C GLU A 159 -14.19 -3.95 -2.27
N ASP A 160 -13.94 -3.41 -1.09
CA ASP A 160 -14.75 -3.62 0.11
C ASP A 160 -15.59 -2.37 0.39
N ASP A 161 -16.91 -2.53 0.36
CA ASP A 161 -17.87 -1.43 0.54
C ASP A 161 -17.79 -0.73 1.90
N ASP A 162 -17.10 -1.32 2.89
CA ASP A 162 -16.89 -0.73 4.21
C ASP A 162 -15.79 0.34 4.22
N PHE A 163 -15.07 0.53 3.09
CA PHE A 163 -13.95 1.46 3.01
C PHE A 163 -14.08 2.49 1.89
N ASP A 164 -13.70 3.72 2.19
CA ASP A 164 -13.34 4.74 1.20
C ASP A 164 -11.82 4.86 1.15
N THR A 165 -11.25 4.60 -0.03
CA THR A 165 -9.80 4.51 -0.18
C THR A 165 -9.25 5.65 -1.02
N TYR A 166 -8.13 6.22 -0.58
CA TYR A 166 -7.40 7.25 -1.30
C TYR A 166 -5.95 6.84 -1.49
N VAL A 167 -5.47 6.89 -2.72
CA VAL A 167 -4.04 6.75 -3.03
C VAL A 167 -3.49 8.14 -3.29
N VAL A 168 -2.65 8.60 -2.38
CA VAL A 168 -2.10 9.96 -2.36
C VAL A 168 -0.57 9.87 -2.45
N PRO A 169 0.01 9.79 -3.67
CA PRO A 169 1.46 9.82 -3.83
C PRO A 169 2.03 11.11 -3.23
N ILE A 170 3.08 10.98 -2.45
CA ILE A 170 3.72 12.10 -1.78
C ILE A 170 5.04 12.50 -2.45
N PRO A 171 5.37 13.79 -2.50
CA PRO A 171 6.62 14.26 -3.09
C PRO A 171 7.84 13.92 -2.21
N TYR A 172 8.99 13.86 -2.85
CA TYR A 172 10.26 13.63 -2.18
C TYR A 172 11.39 14.43 -2.83
N TYR A 173 12.49 14.53 -2.12
CA TYR A 173 13.71 15.22 -2.53
C TYR A 173 14.90 14.28 -2.51
N ASP A 174 15.83 14.47 -3.41
CA ASP A 174 17.17 13.90 -3.25
C ASP A 174 17.88 14.52 -2.02
N ARG A 175 18.80 13.77 -1.42
CA ARG A 175 19.62 14.26 -0.31
C ARG A 175 21.01 14.59 -0.82
N ASN A 176 21.44 15.82 -0.61
CA ASN A 176 22.80 16.23 -0.85
C ASN A 176 23.74 15.63 0.21
N PRO A 177 25.07 15.52 -0.05
CA PRO A 177 26.04 15.02 0.93
C PRO A 177 26.06 15.79 2.26
N ASP A 178 25.73 17.08 2.23
CA ASP A 178 25.58 17.95 3.42
C ASP A 178 24.22 17.79 4.13
N ARG A 179 23.39 16.83 3.68
CA ARG A 179 22.05 16.53 4.18
C ARG A 179 20.99 17.60 3.88
N THR A 180 21.25 18.56 3.03
CA THR A 180 20.22 19.47 2.50
C THR A 180 19.35 18.77 1.47
N PHE A 181 18.17 19.33 1.18
CA PHE A 181 17.29 18.85 0.12
C PHE A 181 17.84 19.24 -1.26
N GLY A 182 17.91 18.27 -2.15
CA GLY A 182 18.30 18.43 -3.54
C GLY A 182 17.10 18.56 -4.47
N GLU A 183 17.11 17.82 -5.58
CA GLU A 183 16.07 17.87 -6.59
C GLU A 183 14.73 17.36 -6.04
N TYR A 184 13.65 18.06 -6.43
CA TYR A 184 12.28 17.70 -6.12
C TYR A 184 11.73 16.68 -7.11
N HIS A 185 11.00 15.67 -6.61
CA HIS A 185 10.37 14.63 -7.40
C HIS A 185 8.91 14.41 -6.97
N TYR A 186 8.05 14.16 -7.95
CA TYR A 186 6.68 13.72 -7.74
C TYR A 186 6.29 12.70 -8.81
N GLU A 187 5.95 11.50 -8.40
CA GLU A 187 5.72 10.36 -9.31
C GLU A 187 4.23 10.03 -9.52
N GLY A 188 3.28 10.85 -9.05
CA GLY A 188 1.85 10.55 -9.12
C GLY A 188 1.33 10.22 -10.53
N LYS A 189 1.94 10.76 -11.59
CA LYS A 189 1.56 10.48 -12.99
C LYS A 189 2.11 9.16 -13.54
N LEU A 190 3.01 8.50 -12.80
CA LEU A 190 3.64 7.25 -13.23
C LEU A 190 2.90 6.01 -12.72
N PHE A 191 1.92 6.19 -11.85
CA PHE A 191 1.11 5.09 -11.31
C PHE A 191 0.26 4.44 -12.40
N PRO A 192 -0.09 3.14 -12.25
CA PRO A 192 -0.98 2.46 -13.19
C PRO A 192 -2.30 3.21 -13.39
N ALA A 193 -2.84 3.18 -14.61
CA ALA A 193 -4.03 3.95 -14.98
C ALA A 193 -5.31 3.50 -14.25
N ASP A 194 -5.33 2.29 -13.74
CA ASP A 194 -6.43 1.70 -12.95
C ASP A 194 -6.39 2.09 -11.46
N VAL A 195 -5.32 2.77 -11.01
CA VAL A 195 -5.21 3.28 -9.64
C VAL A 195 -5.69 4.73 -9.60
N PRO A 196 -6.83 5.04 -8.95
CA PRO A 196 -7.31 6.41 -8.82
C PRO A 196 -6.36 7.19 -7.90
N ILE A 197 -5.68 8.19 -8.46
CA ILE A 197 -4.70 9.01 -7.75
C ILE A 197 -5.34 10.33 -7.33
N THR A 198 -5.22 10.65 -6.04
CA THR A 198 -5.51 11.98 -5.50
C THR A 198 -4.18 12.74 -5.32
N HIS A 199 -4.10 13.95 -5.85
CA HIS A 199 -2.91 14.78 -5.66
C HIS A 199 -2.77 15.18 -4.18
N TYR A 200 -1.55 15.17 -3.65
CA TYR A 200 -1.32 15.43 -2.23
C TYR A 200 -1.74 16.83 -1.76
N GLU A 201 -1.87 17.80 -2.66
CA GLU A 201 -2.39 19.13 -2.35
C GLU A 201 -3.93 19.18 -2.31
N ASP A 202 -4.59 18.20 -2.94
CA ASP A 202 -6.05 18.11 -2.99
C ASP A 202 -6.61 17.26 -1.82
N TYR A 203 -5.74 16.67 -0.98
CA TYR A 203 -6.13 15.89 0.18
C TYR A 203 -5.77 16.63 1.48
N ASN A 204 -6.77 17.16 2.18
CA ASN A 204 -6.58 17.90 3.42
C ASN A 204 -6.66 16.97 4.64
N PHE A 205 -5.51 16.51 5.13
CA PHE A 205 -5.41 15.59 6.27
C PHE A 205 -6.01 16.16 7.57
N ALA A 206 -5.84 17.48 7.82
CA ALA A 206 -6.32 18.11 9.04
C ALA A 206 -7.85 18.21 9.09
N GLU A 207 -8.50 18.31 7.94
CA GLU A 207 -9.95 18.39 7.81
C GLU A 207 -10.57 16.99 7.75
N ARG A 208 -9.95 16.07 7.02
CA ARG A 208 -10.50 14.73 6.76
C ARG A 208 -10.27 13.75 7.91
N MET A 209 -9.14 13.86 8.62
CA MET A 209 -8.78 12.97 9.75
C MET A 209 -9.03 11.50 9.46
N PRO A 210 -8.39 10.91 8.43
CA PRO A 210 -8.67 9.54 8.00
C PRO A 210 -8.50 8.52 9.14
N ASP A 211 -9.31 7.45 9.11
CA ASP A 211 -9.28 6.40 10.11
C ASP A 211 -7.95 5.65 10.14
N ALA A 212 -7.37 5.41 8.96
CA ALA A 212 -6.05 4.78 8.84
C ALA A 212 -5.19 5.42 7.75
N ILE A 213 -3.89 5.51 8.00
CA ILE A 213 -2.88 5.93 7.02
C ILE A 213 -1.85 4.82 6.87
N PHE A 214 -1.64 4.35 5.64
CA PHE A 214 -0.60 3.39 5.28
C PHE A 214 0.62 4.10 4.72
N ILE A 215 1.79 3.84 5.29
CA ILE A 215 3.09 4.32 4.82
C ILE A 215 4.01 3.14 4.52
N HIS A 216 4.91 3.31 3.55
CA HIS A 216 5.96 2.34 3.28
C HIS A 216 7.38 2.92 3.46
N ASN A 217 7.51 4.20 3.72
CA ASN A 217 8.78 4.86 4.03
C ASN A 217 8.92 5.08 5.54
N PRO A 218 9.83 4.37 6.23
CA PRO A 218 9.98 4.49 7.67
C PRO A 218 11.07 5.49 8.10
N TYR A 219 11.78 6.09 7.14
CA TYR A 219 13.05 6.73 7.45
C TYR A 219 12.91 8.20 7.86
N ASP A 220 11.86 8.89 7.41
CA ASP A 220 11.66 10.32 7.68
C ASP A 220 12.96 11.12 7.41
N LEU A 221 13.48 11.83 8.41
CA LEU A 221 14.72 12.59 8.32
C LEU A 221 15.98 11.69 8.21
N GLY A 222 15.88 10.43 8.58
CA GLY A 222 17.02 9.50 8.67
C GLY A 222 17.53 8.96 7.33
N ASN A 223 16.79 9.10 6.24
CA ASN A 223 17.21 8.63 4.93
C ASN A 223 18.33 9.54 4.37
N LEU A 224 19.45 8.91 3.95
CA LEU A 224 20.62 9.61 3.43
C LEU A 224 20.57 9.84 1.92
N VAL A 225 19.67 9.17 1.20
CA VAL A 225 19.60 9.20 -0.27
C VAL A 225 18.44 10.07 -0.74
N THR A 226 17.27 9.90 -0.12
CA THR A 226 16.05 10.67 -0.44
C THR A 226 15.34 11.05 0.86
N SER A 227 14.47 12.03 0.81
CA SER A 227 13.54 12.34 1.91
C SER A 227 12.19 12.71 1.35
N VAL A 228 11.14 12.11 1.87
CA VAL A 228 9.79 12.62 1.59
C VAL A 228 9.66 14.04 2.14
N GLU A 229 8.73 14.82 1.63
CA GLU A 229 8.48 16.17 2.15
C GLU A 229 8.15 16.11 3.65
N PRO A 230 8.75 16.98 4.50
CA PRO A 230 8.65 16.88 5.96
C PRO A 230 7.24 16.86 6.53
N LYS A 231 6.27 17.47 5.86
CA LYS A 231 4.85 17.42 6.29
C LYS A 231 4.26 16.00 6.26
N PHE A 232 4.92 15.04 5.60
CA PHE A 232 4.55 13.62 5.53
C PHE A 232 5.45 12.72 6.38
N TYR A 233 6.25 13.27 7.28
CA TYR A 233 6.96 12.47 8.27
C TYR A 233 5.99 11.79 9.24
N SER A 234 6.37 10.63 9.75
CA SER A 234 5.50 9.80 10.58
C SER A 234 4.99 10.51 11.83
N ASN A 235 5.82 11.34 12.46
CA ASN A 235 5.44 12.15 13.63
C ASN A 235 4.40 13.24 13.29
N ILE A 236 4.36 13.70 12.07
CA ILE A 236 3.35 14.67 11.59
C ILE A 236 2.05 13.93 11.22
N LEU A 237 2.16 12.86 10.43
CA LEU A 237 1.00 12.06 10.02
C LEU A 237 0.22 11.49 11.19
N LYS A 238 0.91 11.15 12.27
CA LYS A 238 0.29 10.64 13.51
C LYS A 238 -0.72 11.59 14.14
N ASN A 239 -0.63 12.90 13.85
CA ASN A 239 -1.59 13.88 14.33
C ASN A 239 -2.94 13.83 13.59
N TYR A 240 -3.01 13.15 12.45
CA TYR A 240 -4.18 13.13 11.56
C TYR A 240 -4.90 11.80 11.52
N THR A 241 -4.41 10.77 12.24
CA THR A 241 -5.06 9.47 12.28
C THR A 241 -4.85 8.77 13.62
N ASN A 242 -5.81 7.92 13.98
CA ASN A 242 -5.66 7.03 15.11
C ASN A 242 -4.87 5.76 14.78
N LEU A 243 -4.74 5.42 13.49
CA LEU A 243 -4.10 4.20 13.04
C LEU A 243 -3.08 4.49 11.92
N LEU A 244 -1.83 4.77 12.31
CA LEU A 244 -0.70 4.90 11.39
C LEU A 244 -0.05 3.54 11.21
N ILE A 245 -0.09 3.00 9.98
CA ILE A 245 0.35 1.64 9.63
C ILE A 245 1.59 1.69 8.75
N TYR A 246 2.62 0.94 9.13
CA TYR A 246 3.82 0.79 8.33
C TYR A 246 3.89 -0.58 7.66
N ILE A 247 4.16 -0.56 6.35
CA ILE A 247 4.40 -1.74 5.51
C ILE A 247 5.79 -1.61 4.89
N PRO A 248 6.74 -2.51 5.19
CA PRO A 248 8.05 -2.49 4.54
C PRO A 248 7.94 -2.66 3.01
N TYR A 249 8.64 -1.79 2.26
CA TYR A 249 8.67 -1.85 0.80
C TYR A 249 9.70 -2.85 0.25
N PHE A 250 10.41 -3.58 1.11
CA PHE A 250 11.42 -4.57 0.75
C PHE A 250 11.27 -5.83 1.60
N LEU A 251 11.88 -6.93 1.13
CA LEU A 251 12.02 -8.14 1.92
C LEU A 251 13.29 -8.05 2.78
N PHE A 252 13.15 -8.33 4.06
CA PHE A 252 14.29 -8.43 4.97
C PHE A 252 15.15 -9.64 4.62
N PRO A 253 16.49 -9.54 4.78
CA PRO A 253 17.37 -10.69 4.74
C PRO A 253 16.99 -11.67 5.87
N LYS A 254 17.49 -12.90 5.78
CA LYS A 254 17.22 -13.95 6.77
C LYS A 254 17.49 -13.50 8.21
N GLU A 255 18.54 -12.73 8.41
CA GLU A 255 18.83 -12.08 9.71
C GLU A 255 18.54 -10.59 9.58
N PRO A 256 17.45 -10.09 10.18
CA PRO A 256 17.09 -8.69 10.10
C PRO A 256 18.19 -7.79 10.72
N GLN A 257 18.67 -6.84 9.93
CA GLN A 257 19.71 -5.92 10.39
C GLN A 257 19.09 -4.75 11.16
N THR A 258 19.65 -4.40 12.29
CA THR A 258 19.12 -3.36 13.19
C THR A 258 18.86 -2.02 12.49
N HIS A 259 19.74 -1.58 11.58
CA HIS A 259 19.55 -0.31 10.87
C HIS A 259 18.35 -0.27 9.93
N LEU A 260 17.78 -1.43 9.56
CA LEU A 260 16.56 -1.53 8.76
C LEU A 260 15.30 -1.47 9.64
N ILE A 261 15.44 -1.71 10.94
CA ILE A 261 14.36 -1.79 11.92
C ILE A 261 14.31 -0.55 12.79
N ASP A 262 15.47 -0.08 13.23
CA ASP A 262 15.64 1.15 14.03
C ASP A 262 15.47 2.38 13.14
N THR A 263 14.24 2.74 12.87
CA THR A 263 13.85 3.84 11.98
C THR A 263 12.95 4.83 12.71
N PHE A 264 12.94 6.08 12.26
CA PHE A 264 12.14 7.15 12.90
C PHE A 264 10.64 6.84 13.00
N ALA A 265 10.07 6.16 12.00
CA ALA A 265 8.65 5.81 12.02
C ALA A 265 8.30 4.85 13.15
N LEU A 266 9.24 4.02 13.64
CA LEU A 266 8.98 3.06 14.71
C LEU A 266 8.48 3.72 16.00
N GLU A 267 8.87 4.97 16.27
CA GLU A 267 8.39 5.71 17.43
C GLU A 267 6.94 6.19 17.31
N ASN A 268 6.42 6.30 16.09
CA ASN A 268 5.16 6.97 15.79
C ASN A 268 4.04 6.04 15.29
N VAL A 269 4.39 4.89 14.68
CA VAL A 269 3.41 3.97 14.11
C VAL A 269 2.62 3.22 15.18
N ASP A 270 1.38 2.89 14.84
CA ASP A 270 0.48 2.12 15.71
C ASP A 270 0.49 0.62 15.35
N SER A 271 0.81 0.28 14.10
CA SER A 271 0.83 -1.10 13.63
C SER A 271 1.87 -1.31 12.54
N ILE A 272 2.44 -2.51 12.48
CA ILE A 272 3.43 -2.92 11.49
C ILE A 272 3.08 -4.31 10.99
N PHE A 273 3.09 -4.49 9.66
CA PHE A 273 2.90 -5.80 9.04
C PHE A 273 4.19 -6.24 8.37
N VAL A 274 4.66 -7.44 8.71
CA VAL A 274 5.98 -7.93 8.30
C VAL A 274 5.92 -9.32 7.70
N GLN A 275 7.01 -9.71 7.05
CA GLN A 275 7.08 -10.90 6.22
C GLN A 275 7.05 -12.24 7.00
N ASN A 276 7.55 -12.27 8.25
CA ASN A 276 7.62 -13.49 9.07
C ASN A 276 7.79 -13.17 10.56
N GLU A 277 7.75 -14.20 11.38
CA GLU A 277 7.84 -14.08 12.84
C GLU A 277 9.20 -13.57 13.32
N GLU A 278 10.31 -13.92 12.63
CA GLU A 278 11.66 -13.45 12.99
C GLU A 278 11.78 -11.92 12.86
N VAL A 279 11.25 -11.36 11.78
CA VAL A 279 11.20 -9.90 11.58
C VAL A 279 10.27 -9.23 12.60
N LYS A 280 9.14 -9.86 12.92
CA LYS A 280 8.23 -9.38 13.97
C LYS A 280 8.92 -9.29 15.32
N GLU A 281 9.62 -10.34 15.76
CA GLU A 281 10.37 -10.34 17.01
C GLU A 281 11.41 -9.22 17.05
N ALA A 282 12.11 -8.99 15.94
CA ALA A 282 13.09 -7.92 15.83
C ALA A 282 12.44 -6.52 16.00
N TYR A 283 11.28 -6.27 15.38
CA TYR A 283 10.53 -5.02 15.58
C TYR A 283 10.01 -4.86 17.00
N VAL A 284 9.44 -5.91 17.59
CA VAL A 284 8.94 -5.89 18.98
C VAL A 284 10.09 -5.57 19.95
N ASN A 285 11.26 -6.15 19.75
CA ASN A 285 12.42 -5.88 20.61
C ASN A 285 12.92 -4.44 20.45
N GLN A 286 13.00 -3.93 19.22
CA GLN A 286 13.42 -2.55 18.99
C GLN A 286 12.37 -1.54 19.48
N ALA A 287 11.08 -1.82 19.34
CA ALA A 287 10.01 -0.98 19.84
C ALA A 287 10.06 -0.79 21.36
N LYS A 288 10.46 -1.83 22.11
CA LYS A 288 10.72 -1.71 23.57
C LYS A 288 11.89 -0.76 23.86
N ILE A 289 12.93 -0.78 23.01
CA ILE A 289 14.10 0.08 23.19
C ILE A 289 13.75 1.56 22.95
N VAL A 290 12.97 1.87 21.91
CA VAL A 290 12.55 3.23 21.59
C VAL A 290 11.34 3.70 22.41
N GLY A 291 10.74 2.83 23.21
CA GLY A 291 9.63 3.17 24.11
C GLY A 291 8.24 3.26 23.47
N ASN A 292 8.06 2.71 22.27
CA ASN A 292 6.73 2.62 21.67
C ASN A 292 5.99 1.35 22.14
N GLU A 293 5.35 1.42 23.30
CA GLU A 293 4.62 0.30 23.87
C GLU A 293 3.34 -0.03 23.08
N LYS A 294 2.75 0.92 22.36
CA LYS A 294 1.49 0.74 21.62
C LYS A 294 1.62 -0.28 20.50
N VAL A 295 2.79 -0.38 19.88
CA VAL A 295 3.03 -1.24 18.74
C VAL A 295 3.36 -2.69 19.13
N LEU A 296 3.69 -2.96 20.40
CA LEU A 296 4.18 -4.28 20.83
C LEU A 296 3.23 -5.44 20.50
N GLU A 297 1.92 -5.21 20.62
CA GLU A 297 0.89 -6.19 20.30
C GLU A 297 0.31 -6.04 18.88
N LYS A 298 0.81 -5.07 18.12
CA LYS A 298 0.32 -4.70 16.78
C LYS A 298 1.39 -4.85 15.69
N VAL A 299 2.36 -5.72 15.91
CA VAL A 299 3.28 -6.20 14.87
C VAL A 299 2.78 -7.58 14.42
N PHE A 300 2.41 -7.70 13.15
CA PHE A 300 1.80 -8.90 12.59
C PHE A 300 2.71 -9.52 11.53
N ALA A 301 3.03 -10.80 11.71
CA ALA A 301 3.71 -11.62 10.70
C ALA A 301 2.65 -12.21 9.77
N VAL A 302 2.52 -11.70 8.55
CA VAL A 302 1.46 -12.06 7.60
C VAL A 302 1.95 -12.34 6.20
N GLY A 303 3.24 -12.10 5.92
CA GLY A 303 3.84 -12.15 4.60
C GLY A 303 4.22 -10.75 4.09
N SER A 304 4.42 -10.62 2.79
CA SER A 304 4.74 -9.36 2.13
C SER A 304 3.84 -9.12 0.92
N PRO A 305 3.21 -7.94 0.80
CA PRO A 305 2.39 -7.60 -0.37
C PRO A 305 3.16 -7.65 -1.70
N LYS A 306 4.48 -7.47 -1.68
CA LYS A 306 5.34 -7.65 -2.87
C LYS A 306 5.23 -9.05 -3.48
N ILE A 307 5.03 -10.06 -2.64
CA ILE A 307 4.82 -11.45 -3.09
C ILE A 307 3.47 -11.57 -3.79
N ASP A 308 2.44 -10.91 -3.28
CA ASP A 308 1.10 -10.93 -3.89
C ASP A 308 1.15 -10.44 -5.34
N LYS A 309 1.96 -9.41 -5.62
CA LYS A 309 2.17 -8.90 -6.98
C LYS A 309 2.75 -9.95 -7.92
N ILE A 310 3.73 -10.71 -7.46
CA ILE A 310 4.33 -11.78 -8.27
C ILE A 310 3.34 -12.93 -8.48
N CYS A 311 2.57 -13.30 -7.47
CA CYS A 311 1.49 -14.29 -7.60
C CYS A 311 0.45 -13.86 -8.64
N GLU A 312 0.02 -12.60 -8.60
CA GLU A 312 -0.89 -12.00 -9.59
C GLU A 312 -0.32 -12.11 -11.01
N ILE A 313 0.92 -11.67 -11.20
CA ILE A 313 1.60 -11.71 -12.50
C ILE A 313 1.74 -13.15 -13.02
N CYS A 314 2.08 -14.10 -12.17
CA CYS A 314 2.19 -15.50 -12.55
C CYS A 314 0.85 -16.12 -12.95
N LYS A 315 -0.24 -15.67 -12.33
CA LYS A 315 -1.60 -16.16 -12.58
C LYS A 315 -2.23 -15.51 -13.81
N ASP A 316 -2.18 -14.18 -13.89
CA ASP A 316 -2.95 -13.41 -14.86
C ASP A 316 -2.12 -12.98 -16.07
N GLY A 317 -0.80 -13.08 -15.97
CA GLY A 317 0.15 -12.63 -16.98
C GLY A 317 0.40 -11.13 -16.95
N ILE A 318 1.38 -10.71 -17.75
CA ILE A 318 1.71 -9.29 -17.95
C ILE A 318 2.14 -9.08 -19.41
N PRO A 319 1.82 -7.95 -20.03
CA PRO A 319 2.33 -7.61 -21.35
C PRO A 319 3.86 -7.60 -21.37
N VAL A 320 4.45 -8.24 -22.36
CA VAL A 320 5.91 -8.33 -22.56
C VAL A 320 6.25 -7.66 -23.88
N PRO A 321 7.35 -6.88 -23.97
CA PRO A 321 7.76 -6.25 -25.21
C PRO A 321 7.87 -7.23 -26.37
N ASP A 322 7.30 -6.92 -27.53
CA ASP A 322 7.28 -7.82 -28.68
C ASP A 322 8.69 -8.16 -29.17
N ILE A 323 9.63 -7.23 -29.08
CA ILE A 323 11.04 -7.49 -29.39
C ILE A 323 11.65 -8.63 -28.55
N TRP A 324 11.23 -8.77 -27.27
CA TRP A 324 11.69 -9.88 -26.43
C TRP A 324 11.19 -11.22 -26.96
N LYS A 325 9.92 -11.26 -27.39
CA LYS A 325 9.30 -12.46 -27.96
C LYS A 325 9.97 -12.86 -29.27
N GLU A 326 10.23 -11.88 -30.15
CA GLU A 326 10.89 -12.09 -31.44
C GLU A 326 12.32 -12.63 -31.27
N MET A 327 13.13 -12.00 -30.41
CA MET A 327 14.53 -12.37 -30.20
C MET A 327 14.70 -13.70 -29.46
N SER A 328 13.70 -14.15 -28.69
CA SER A 328 13.76 -15.34 -27.87
C SER A 328 13.16 -16.60 -28.50
N VAL A 329 12.73 -16.53 -29.76
CA VAL A 329 12.15 -17.70 -30.47
C VAL A 329 13.12 -18.89 -30.42
N ASN A 330 12.64 -20.02 -29.92
CA ASN A 330 13.41 -21.26 -29.72
C ASN A 330 14.65 -21.12 -28.81
N LYS A 331 14.66 -20.13 -27.92
CA LYS A 331 15.74 -19.91 -26.95
C LYS A 331 15.23 -20.06 -25.52
N LYS A 332 16.12 -20.47 -24.63
CA LYS A 332 15.93 -20.40 -23.18
C LYS A 332 16.05 -18.96 -22.71
N LYS A 333 15.07 -18.47 -22.00
CA LYS A 333 15.01 -17.07 -21.54
C LYS A 333 15.61 -16.96 -20.13
N VAL A 334 16.74 -16.31 -20.01
CA VAL A 334 17.49 -16.15 -18.77
C VAL A 334 17.32 -14.72 -18.24
N PHE A 335 16.75 -14.57 -17.04
CA PHE A 335 16.79 -13.30 -16.33
C PHE A 335 18.11 -13.19 -15.56
N MET A 336 19.02 -12.37 -16.07
CA MET A 336 20.34 -12.15 -15.47
C MET A 336 20.35 -10.85 -14.66
N ASN A 337 20.67 -10.95 -13.37
CA ASN A 337 20.79 -9.77 -12.49
C ASN A 337 22.22 -9.61 -11.96
N THR A 338 22.77 -8.42 -12.15
CA THR A 338 24.08 -8.03 -11.62
C THR A 338 23.93 -6.90 -10.61
N ASN A 339 24.62 -6.99 -9.47
CA ASN A 339 24.56 -5.98 -8.43
C ASN A 339 25.91 -5.26 -8.21
N VAL A 340 25.86 -4.10 -7.56
CA VAL A 340 27.03 -3.25 -7.32
C VAL A 340 28.05 -3.87 -6.35
N SER A 341 27.62 -4.77 -5.47
CA SER A 341 28.56 -5.43 -4.54
C SER A 341 29.58 -6.29 -5.29
N LEU A 342 29.20 -6.89 -6.44
CA LEU A 342 30.15 -7.60 -7.31
C LEU A 342 31.23 -6.67 -7.85
N ILE A 343 30.84 -5.48 -8.27
CA ILE A 343 31.74 -4.43 -8.78
C ILE A 343 32.69 -3.95 -7.67
N LEU A 344 32.15 -3.70 -6.48
CA LEU A 344 32.91 -3.11 -5.36
C LEU A 344 33.91 -4.09 -4.76
N ASN A 345 33.51 -5.36 -4.58
CA ASN A 345 34.30 -6.32 -3.83
C ASN A 345 35.33 -7.04 -4.71
N ASN A 346 35.18 -7.05 -6.04
CA ASN A 346 36.01 -7.90 -6.89
C ASN A 346 36.14 -7.37 -8.33
N LYS A 347 36.54 -6.11 -8.49
CA LYS A 347 36.54 -5.38 -9.77
C LYS A 347 37.15 -6.12 -10.96
N ASP A 348 38.36 -6.69 -10.79
CA ASP A 348 39.08 -7.35 -11.88
C ASP A 348 38.41 -8.67 -12.23
N LYS A 349 38.03 -9.46 -11.22
CA LYS A 349 37.29 -10.71 -11.40
C LYS A 349 35.87 -10.48 -11.92
N PHE A 350 35.23 -9.37 -11.55
CA PHE A 350 33.88 -9.03 -12.05
C PHE A 350 33.87 -8.88 -13.57
N ILE A 351 34.80 -8.11 -14.13
CA ILE A 351 34.93 -7.89 -15.57
C ILE A 351 35.23 -9.22 -16.30
N ASP A 352 36.21 -9.98 -15.81
CA ASP A 352 36.57 -11.28 -16.41
C ASP A 352 35.41 -12.25 -16.34
N ASN A 353 34.68 -12.29 -15.24
CA ASN A 353 33.52 -13.14 -15.07
C ASN A 353 32.38 -12.75 -16.02
N LEU A 354 32.11 -11.46 -16.17
CA LEU A 354 31.08 -10.97 -17.06
C LEU A 354 31.38 -11.37 -18.51
N ARG A 355 32.63 -11.22 -18.96
CA ARG A 355 33.09 -11.69 -20.27
C ARG A 355 32.88 -13.18 -20.45
N ARG A 356 33.33 -14.01 -19.50
CA ARG A 356 33.19 -15.49 -19.56
C ARG A 356 31.71 -15.89 -19.62
N ILE A 357 30.86 -15.28 -18.87
CA ILE A 357 29.41 -15.55 -18.89
C ILE A 357 28.84 -15.27 -20.28
N PHE A 358 29.16 -14.11 -20.87
CA PHE A 358 28.69 -13.77 -22.21
C PHE A 358 29.31 -14.65 -23.30
N ASP A 359 30.57 -15.08 -23.16
CA ASP A 359 31.18 -16.06 -24.04
C ASP A 359 30.46 -17.40 -23.99
N ILE A 360 29.99 -17.85 -22.81
CA ILE A 360 29.18 -19.08 -22.67
C ILE A 360 27.87 -18.92 -23.42
N PHE A 361 27.14 -17.80 -23.20
CA PHE A 361 25.86 -17.56 -23.87
C PHE A 361 26.03 -17.48 -25.39
N LYS A 362 27.08 -16.79 -25.86
CA LYS A 362 27.42 -16.70 -27.28
C LYS A 362 27.73 -18.05 -27.90
N ARG A 363 28.57 -18.86 -27.24
CA ARG A 363 28.92 -20.24 -27.68
C ARG A 363 27.70 -21.14 -27.78
N ARG A 364 26.78 -21.01 -26.80
CA ARG A 364 25.56 -21.82 -26.77
C ARG A 364 24.61 -21.44 -27.90
N GLY A 365 24.34 -20.20 -28.11
CA GLY A 365 23.42 -19.71 -29.15
C GLY A 365 21.94 -20.02 -28.90
N ASP A 366 21.61 -20.88 -27.90
CA ASP A 366 20.24 -21.27 -27.52
C ASP A 366 19.70 -20.50 -26.32
N VAL A 367 20.29 -19.33 -26.02
CA VAL A 367 19.93 -18.49 -24.85
C VAL A 367 19.53 -17.09 -25.32
N PHE A 368 18.51 -16.56 -24.70
CA PHE A 368 18.13 -15.16 -24.75
C PHE A 368 18.24 -14.58 -23.35
N VAL A 369 19.04 -13.54 -23.16
CA VAL A 369 19.34 -12.96 -21.87
C VAL A 369 18.59 -11.64 -21.67
N ILE A 370 17.82 -11.55 -20.59
CA ILE A 370 17.26 -10.28 -20.10
C ILE A 370 18.18 -9.82 -18.99
N TRP A 371 19.10 -8.91 -19.32
CA TRP A 371 20.10 -8.44 -18.37
C TRP A 371 19.63 -7.20 -17.65
N ARG A 372 19.44 -7.33 -16.34
CA ARG A 372 19.10 -6.23 -15.44
C ARG A 372 20.29 -5.85 -14.59
N GLU A 373 20.79 -4.66 -14.84
CA GLU A 373 21.83 -4.03 -14.04
C GLU A 373 21.22 -3.43 -12.76
N HIS A 374 22.00 -3.38 -11.67
CA HIS A 374 21.55 -2.64 -10.48
C HIS A 374 21.40 -1.14 -10.81
N PRO A 375 20.37 -0.44 -10.31
CA PRO A 375 20.17 0.99 -10.61
C PRO A 375 21.37 1.89 -10.28
N LEU A 376 22.18 1.53 -9.30
CA LEU A 376 23.38 2.28 -8.90
C LEU A 376 24.64 1.87 -9.67
N THR A 377 24.58 1.01 -10.68
CA THR A 377 25.75 0.53 -11.43
C THR A 377 26.52 1.69 -12.05
N GLU A 378 25.84 2.57 -12.78
CA GLU A 378 26.48 3.72 -13.44
C GLU A 378 27.13 4.68 -12.42
N ALA A 379 26.40 5.04 -11.37
CA ALA A 379 26.92 5.92 -10.31
C ALA A 379 28.14 5.29 -9.61
N THR A 380 28.12 3.99 -9.36
CA THR A 380 29.23 3.24 -8.75
C THR A 380 30.44 3.22 -9.66
N LEU A 381 30.27 2.92 -10.94
CA LEU A 381 31.36 2.93 -11.92
C LEU A 381 31.98 4.32 -12.07
N LYS A 382 31.16 5.37 -12.12
CA LYS A 382 31.60 6.75 -12.27
C LYS A 382 32.36 7.26 -11.05
N SER A 383 31.88 7.00 -9.85
CA SER A 383 32.40 7.61 -8.62
C SER A 383 33.41 6.74 -7.87
N MET A 384 33.26 5.42 -7.90
CA MET A 384 34.02 4.49 -7.08
C MET A 384 34.96 3.57 -7.86
N LYS A 385 34.67 3.30 -9.13
CA LYS A 385 35.43 2.37 -9.97
C LYS A 385 35.62 2.90 -11.41
N PRO A 386 36.12 4.14 -11.59
CA PRO A 386 36.26 4.73 -12.91
C PRO A 386 37.23 3.97 -13.82
N GLU A 387 38.18 3.23 -13.25
CA GLU A 387 39.17 2.46 -13.98
C GLU A 387 38.62 1.28 -14.79
N ILE A 388 37.45 0.74 -14.43
CA ILE A 388 36.81 -0.35 -15.18
C ILE A 388 35.59 0.11 -15.98
N ARG A 389 35.24 1.39 -15.89
CA ARG A 389 34.02 1.94 -16.50
C ARG A 389 33.98 1.74 -18.01
N ASP A 390 35.03 2.13 -18.71
CA ASP A 390 35.05 2.07 -20.17
C ASP A 390 35.00 0.62 -20.67
N VAL A 391 35.72 -0.29 -20.01
CA VAL A 391 35.69 -1.73 -20.31
C VAL A 391 34.30 -2.31 -20.05
N TYR A 392 33.64 -1.89 -18.98
CA TYR A 392 32.27 -2.32 -18.68
C TYR A 392 31.29 -1.91 -19.78
N TYR A 393 31.35 -0.67 -20.25
CA TYR A 393 30.50 -0.18 -21.34
C TYR A 393 30.82 -0.82 -22.68
N GLU A 394 32.09 -1.18 -22.94
CA GLU A 394 32.47 -1.99 -24.10
C GLU A 394 31.77 -3.37 -24.06
N ILE A 395 31.85 -4.08 -22.94
CA ILE A 395 31.18 -5.38 -22.76
C ILE A 395 29.66 -5.23 -22.93
N ARG A 396 29.08 -4.19 -22.37
CA ARG A 396 27.66 -3.87 -22.50
C ARG A 396 27.24 -3.63 -23.95
N SER A 397 28.07 -2.92 -24.70
CA SER A 397 27.87 -2.68 -26.13
C SER A 397 27.98 -3.97 -26.94
N ASP A 398 28.99 -4.80 -26.65
CA ASP A 398 29.18 -6.07 -27.33
C ASP A 398 28.03 -7.04 -27.05
N PHE A 399 27.51 -7.09 -25.83
CA PHE A 399 26.32 -7.88 -25.48
C PHE A 399 25.13 -7.57 -26.40
N VAL A 400 24.84 -6.30 -26.62
CA VAL A 400 23.74 -5.84 -27.50
C VAL A 400 24.08 -6.15 -28.97
N LYS A 401 25.30 -5.86 -29.41
CA LYS A 401 25.76 -6.06 -30.78
C LYS A 401 25.78 -7.53 -31.19
N ASP A 402 26.15 -8.41 -30.27
CA ASP A 402 26.17 -9.86 -30.48
C ASP A 402 24.77 -10.48 -30.47
N GLY A 403 23.73 -9.70 -30.16
CA GLY A 403 22.34 -10.16 -30.14
C GLY A 403 22.06 -11.20 -29.07
N LEU A 404 22.80 -11.17 -27.95
CA LEU A 404 22.64 -12.12 -26.85
C LEU A 404 21.33 -11.93 -26.11
N GLY A 405 20.76 -10.74 -26.14
CA GLY A 405 19.51 -10.42 -25.46
C GLY A 405 19.25 -8.92 -25.38
N VAL A 406 18.61 -8.52 -24.32
CA VAL A 406 18.23 -7.13 -24.05
C VAL A 406 18.72 -6.68 -22.68
N ILE A 407 18.96 -5.38 -22.54
CA ILE A 407 19.20 -4.75 -21.24
C ILE A 407 17.86 -4.25 -20.74
N ASP A 408 17.43 -4.78 -19.59
CA ASP A 408 16.17 -4.38 -18.96
C ASP A 408 16.38 -3.08 -18.17
N THR A 409 15.80 -2.00 -18.71
CA THR A 409 15.81 -0.65 -18.12
C THR A 409 14.46 -0.23 -17.55
N ASN A 410 13.49 -1.16 -17.47
CA ASN A 410 12.19 -0.87 -16.89
C ASN A 410 12.33 -0.50 -15.40
N SER A 411 11.40 0.29 -14.88
CA SER A 411 11.37 0.65 -13.45
C SER A 411 11.28 -0.60 -12.57
N GLU A 412 10.42 -1.55 -12.98
CA GLU A 412 10.17 -2.82 -12.30
C GLU A 412 10.73 -4.01 -13.09
N ALA A 413 10.95 -5.11 -12.39
CA ALA A 413 11.48 -6.35 -13.00
C ALA A 413 10.35 -7.34 -13.41
N TYR A 414 9.10 -6.92 -13.41
CA TYR A 414 7.97 -7.83 -13.56
C TYR A 414 7.93 -8.55 -14.90
N GLU A 415 8.19 -7.84 -16.00
CA GLU A 415 8.24 -8.44 -17.32
C GLU A 415 9.36 -9.48 -17.44
N ALA A 416 10.54 -9.17 -16.85
CA ALA A 416 11.67 -10.09 -16.83
C ALA A 416 11.38 -11.33 -15.97
N ILE A 417 10.76 -11.15 -14.81
CA ILE A 417 10.35 -12.25 -13.91
C ILE A 417 9.31 -13.14 -14.58
N TYR A 418 8.29 -12.55 -15.20
CA TYR A 418 7.24 -13.32 -15.86
C TYR A 418 7.74 -14.06 -17.10
N PHE A 419 8.49 -13.37 -17.98
CA PHE A 419 8.85 -13.89 -19.28
C PHE A 419 10.01 -14.89 -19.27
N SER A 420 10.92 -14.80 -18.31
CA SER A 420 12.08 -15.68 -18.23
C SER A 420 11.73 -17.12 -17.82
N ASP A 421 12.59 -18.07 -18.20
CA ASP A 421 12.47 -19.48 -17.82
C ASP A 421 13.30 -19.80 -16.55
N CYS A 422 14.32 -18.99 -16.27
CA CYS A 422 15.17 -19.13 -15.10
C CYS A 422 15.84 -17.80 -14.71
N TYR A 423 16.32 -17.74 -13.46
CA TYR A 423 17.10 -16.63 -12.92
C TYR A 423 18.57 -17.02 -12.78
N PHE A 424 19.44 -16.10 -13.14
CA PHE A 424 20.87 -16.22 -12.97
C PHE A 424 21.47 -14.92 -12.45
N GLY A 425 22.22 -14.97 -11.36
CA GLY A 425 22.93 -13.80 -10.89
C GLY A 425 22.97 -13.60 -9.38
N SER A 426 22.85 -12.38 -8.94
CA SER A 426 23.00 -11.96 -7.55
C SER A 426 21.92 -12.54 -6.64
N GLY A 427 22.32 -12.94 -5.43
CA GLY A 427 21.41 -13.38 -4.35
C GLY A 427 20.73 -12.24 -3.59
N GLY A 428 20.68 -11.01 -4.15
CA GLY A 428 20.02 -9.84 -3.56
C GLY A 428 18.50 -9.96 -3.49
N SER A 429 17.81 -8.82 -3.36
CA SER A 429 16.36 -8.75 -3.15
C SER A 429 15.51 -9.39 -4.25
N LEU A 430 16.00 -9.46 -5.50
CA LEU A 430 15.27 -10.06 -6.62
C LEU A 430 15.21 -11.58 -6.58
N ALA A 431 16.21 -12.27 -6.05
CA ALA A 431 16.25 -13.72 -6.05
C ALA A 431 15.11 -14.35 -5.20
N PRO A 432 14.83 -13.90 -3.97
CA PRO A 432 13.67 -14.37 -3.21
C PRO A 432 12.33 -14.06 -3.89
N ILE A 433 12.20 -12.88 -4.50
CA ILE A 433 10.99 -12.49 -5.25
C ILE A 433 10.82 -13.41 -6.46
N TYR A 434 11.89 -13.69 -7.21
CA TYR A 434 11.85 -14.60 -8.34
C TYR A 434 11.49 -16.04 -7.93
N ALA A 435 11.91 -16.48 -6.74
CA ALA A 435 11.62 -17.82 -6.22
C ALA A 435 10.11 -18.09 -6.10
N VAL A 436 9.29 -17.05 -5.94
CA VAL A 436 7.81 -17.15 -5.91
C VAL A 436 7.25 -17.77 -7.19
N THR A 437 7.92 -17.55 -8.33
CA THR A 437 7.52 -18.14 -9.61
C THR A 437 7.66 -19.66 -9.66
N GLY A 438 8.41 -20.26 -8.73
CA GLY A 438 8.79 -21.68 -8.77
C GLY A 438 9.81 -22.04 -9.84
N LYS A 439 10.26 -21.08 -10.67
CA LYS A 439 11.25 -21.29 -11.73
C LYS A 439 12.66 -21.47 -11.16
N PRO A 440 13.58 -22.16 -11.87
CA PRO A 440 14.93 -22.40 -11.41
C PRO A 440 15.74 -21.11 -11.17
N ILE A 441 16.60 -21.17 -10.16
CA ILE A 441 17.48 -20.07 -9.77
C ILE A 441 18.91 -20.57 -9.64
N LEU A 442 19.85 -19.84 -10.24
CA LEU A 442 21.29 -20.03 -10.05
C LEU A 442 21.90 -18.74 -9.48
N ILE A 443 22.26 -18.76 -8.20
CA ILE A 443 22.78 -17.59 -7.49
C ILE A 443 24.31 -17.58 -7.51
N THR A 444 24.88 -16.42 -7.83
CA THR A 444 26.31 -16.13 -7.77
C THR A 444 26.70 -15.60 -6.40
N ALA A 445 27.78 -16.14 -5.80
CA ALA A 445 28.30 -15.70 -4.51
C ALA A 445 29.65 -14.98 -4.62
N TYR A 446 29.96 -14.16 -3.61
CA TYR A 446 31.19 -13.33 -3.56
C TYR A 446 32.40 -14.04 -3.00
N LYS A 447 32.20 -15.06 -2.15
CA LYS A 447 33.26 -15.79 -1.49
C LYS A 447 33.11 -17.28 -1.79
N TYR A 448 34.21 -17.87 -2.20
CA TYR A 448 34.33 -19.28 -2.45
C TYR A 448 34.80 -19.96 -1.16
N PRO A 449 34.15 -21.02 -0.71
CA PRO A 449 34.81 -21.93 0.23
C PRO A 449 36.00 -22.56 -0.47
N ASP A 450 37.14 -22.54 0.17
CA ASP A 450 38.44 -23.05 -0.36
C ASP A 450 38.42 -24.52 -0.82
N ASN A 451 37.35 -25.25 -0.47
CA ASN A 451 37.20 -26.68 -0.72
C ASN A 451 36.29 -27.08 -1.92
N ILE A 452 35.67 -26.10 -2.62
CA ILE A 452 34.76 -26.40 -3.75
C ILE A 452 35.45 -26.28 -5.12
N SER A 453 36.64 -25.68 -5.19
CA SER A 453 37.37 -25.44 -6.44
C SER A 453 37.72 -26.70 -7.26
N SER A 454 37.62 -27.90 -6.67
CA SER A 454 37.92 -29.17 -7.33
C SER A 454 36.71 -30.06 -7.61
N GLN A 455 35.49 -29.67 -7.19
CA GLN A 455 34.31 -30.53 -7.37
C GLN A 455 33.70 -30.35 -8.77
N GLN A 456 33.36 -31.48 -9.37
CA GLN A 456 32.60 -31.52 -10.62
C GLN A 456 31.15 -31.08 -10.34
N ALA A 457 30.62 -30.20 -11.19
CA ALA A 457 29.21 -29.79 -11.09
C ALA A 457 28.28 -31.00 -11.27
N THR A 458 27.30 -31.12 -10.38
CA THR A 458 26.30 -32.18 -10.43
C THR A 458 24.89 -31.59 -10.29
N ILE A 459 23.89 -32.31 -10.80
CA ILE A 459 22.46 -31.93 -10.63
C ILE A 459 22.10 -31.87 -9.16
N GLU A 460 22.63 -32.75 -8.31
CA GLU A 460 22.39 -32.72 -6.87
C GLU A 460 22.84 -31.39 -6.24
N MET A 461 23.99 -30.86 -6.67
CA MET A 461 24.45 -29.54 -6.23
C MET A 461 23.51 -28.43 -6.69
N LEU A 462 22.98 -28.49 -7.89
CA LEU A 462 21.99 -27.56 -8.40
C LEU A 462 20.67 -27.65 -7.61
N LEU A 463 20.25 -28.82 -7.20
CA LEU A 463 19.06 -29.03 -6.39
C LEU A 463 19.21 -28.53 -4.94
N LYS A 464 20.42 -28.59 -4.39
CA LYS A 464 20.72 -28.06 -3.04
C LYS A 464 20.82 -26.53 -2.96
N GLN A 465 20.79 -25.84 -4.09
CA GLN A 465 20.90 -24.38 -4.14
C GLN A 465 19.77 -23.62 -3.50
N THR A 466 18.59 -24.21 -3.43
CA THR A 466 17.45 -23.60 -2.76
C THR A 466 17.73 -23.29 -1.28
N GLU A 467 18.74 -23.94 -0.70
CA GLU A 467 19.09 -23.76 0.71
C GLU A 467 20.34 -22.87 0.93
N ARG A 468 21.17 -22.69 -0.11
CA ARG A 468 22.43 -21.93 0.00
C ARG A 468 22.75 -21.23 -1.32
N SER A 469 23.30 -20.01 -1.23
CA SER A 469 23.92 -19.33 -2.37
C SER A 469 24.91 -20.27 -3.06
N MET A 470 24.77 -20.46 -4.37
CA MET A 470 25.75 -21.26 -5.08
C MET A 470 27.04 -20.48 -5.25
N PHE A 471 28.08 -21.19 -4.94
CA PHE A 471 29.44 -20.71 -5.03
C PHE A 471 29.93 -20.86 -6.45
N PHE A 472 30.37 -19.77 -7.07
CA PHE A 472 31.17 -19.86 -8.28
C PHE A 472 32.59 -20.25 -7.91
N SER A 473 32.98 -21.43 -8.29
CA SER A 473 34.39 -21.79 -8.44
C SER A 473 34.93 -21.16 -9.73
N GLU A 474 36.23 -21.21 -9.98
CA GLU A 474 36.85 -20.81 -11.26
C GLU A 474 36.30 -21.58 -12.47
N ARG A 475 35.38 -22.51 -12.28
CA ARG A 475 34.73 -23.38 -13.26
C ARG A 475 33.22 -23.17 -13.38
N TYR A 476 32.76 -21.93 -13.33
CA TYR A 476 31.33 -21.63 -13.56
C TYR A 476 30.73 -22.27 -14.80
N GLU A 477 31.54 -22.35 -15.86
CA GLU A 477 31.13 -22.84 -17.16
C GLU A 477 30.36 -24.15 -17.05
N ASN A 478 30.87 -25.08 -16.23
CA ASN A 478 30.23 -26.37 -16.02
C ASN A 478 28.89 -26.27 -15.30
N PHE A 479 28.76 -25.33 -14.33
CA PHE A 479 27.50 -25.14 -13.60
C PHE A 479 26.46 -24.44 -14.44
N LEU A 480 26.84 -23.42 -15.20
CA LEU A 480 25.92 -22.67 -16.03
C LEU A 480 25.39 -23.51 -17.19
N ASP A 481 26.25 -24.27 -17.87
CA ASP A 481 25.86 -25.23 -18.91
C ASP A 481 24.91 -26.29 -18.34
N LEU A 482 25.29 -26.94 -17.23
CA LEU A 482 24.47 -27.95 -16.57
C LEU A 482 23.13 -27.41 -16.12
N PHE A 483 23.10 -26.18 -15.59
CA PHE A 483 21.88 -25.50 -15.18
C PHE A 483 20.95 -25.24 -16.37
N LEU A 484 21.47 -24.67 -17.44
CA LEU A 484 20.72 -24.36 -18.64
C LEU A 484 20.18 -25.60 -19.36
N ASP A 485 20.95 -26.70 -19.32
CA ASP A 485 20.53 -27.96 -19.94
C ASP A 485 19.43 -28.70 -19.14
N ASN A 486 19.26 -28.36 -17.88
CA ASN A 486 18.31 -29.02 -16.97
C ASN A 486 17.20 -28.11 -16.41
N ILE A 487 16.86 -27.04 -17.10
CA ILE A 487 15.81 -26.10 -16.63
C ILE A 487 14.49 -26.82 -16.34
N ASP A 488 14.04 -27.71 -17.24
CA ASP A 488 12.79 -28.47 -17.09
C ASP A 488 12.82 -29.38 -15.86
N LEU A 489 13.92 -30.13 -15.69
CA LEU A 489 14.12 -30.96 -14.51
C LEU A 489 14.15 -30.13 -13.23
N LEU A 490 14.89 -29.04 -13.22
CA LEU A 490 14.97 -28.14 -12.06
C LEU A 490 13.64 -27.47 -11.75
N THR A 491 12.81 -27.19 -12.76
CA THR A 491 11.45 -26.66 -12.59
C THR A 491 10.56 -27.68 -11.87
N SER A 492 10.72 -28.98 -12.12
CA SER A 492 9.94 -30.02 -11.45
C SER A 492 10.16 -30.08 -9.93
N TYR A 493 11.25 -29.50 -9.43
CA TYR A 493 11.57 -29.40 -7.99
C TYR A 493 11.09 -28.08 -7.34
N LYS A 494 10.08 -27.43 -7.90
CA LYS A 494 9.55 -26.16 -7.40
C LYS A 494 9.11 -26.20 -5.93
N GLU A 495 8.61 -27.34 -5.44
CA GLU A 495 8.17 -27.51 -4.05
C GLU A 495 9.30 -27.28 -3.05
N LYS A 496 10.53 -27.73 -3.37
CA LYS A 496 11.70 -27.46 -2.53
C LYS A 496 12.05 -25.97 -2.45
N ARG A 497 11.83 -25.22 -3.54
CA ARG A 497 12.02 -23.76 -3.55
C ARG A 497 10.96 -23.07 -2.71
N PHE A 498 9.72 -23.52 -2.78
CA PHE A 498 8.63 -23.00 -1.95
C PHE A 498 8.85 -23.32 -0.46
N GLU A 499 9.33 -24.52 -0.13
CA GLU A 499 9.71 -24.88 1.25
C GLU A 499 10.82 -23.95 1.79
N PHE A 500 11.82 -23.63 0.97
CA PHE A 500 12.85 -22.66 1.34
C PHE A 500 12.26 -21.24 1.48
N LEU A 501 11.45 -20.81 0.53
CA LEU A 501 10.85 -19.48 0.53
C LEU A 501 9.92 -19.27 1.75
N SER A 502 9.21 -20.33 2.18
CA SER A 502 8.34 -20.28 3.38
C SER A 502 9.10 -20.04 4.69
N LYS A 503 10.43 -20.23 4.70
CA LYS A 503 11.31 -19.86 5.83
C LYS A 503 11.72 -18.38 5.81
N ILE A 504 11.47 -17.70 4.69
CA ILE A 504 11.82 -16.28 4.50
C ILE A 504 10.58 -15.40 4.60
N VAL A 505 9.43 -15.90 4.10
CA VAL A 505 8.17 -15.17 4.08
C VAL A 505 7.01 -16.12 4.38
N ASP A 506 6.11 -15.72 5.28
CA ASP A 506 5.05 -16.59 5.79
C ASP A 506 3.94 -16.88 4.78
N SER A 507 3.71 -15.98 3.82
CA SER A 507 2.65 -16.13 2.82
C SER A 507 3.24 -16.01 1.42
N ILE A 508 3.05 -17.05 0.61
CA ILE A 508 3.50 -17.11 -0.79
C ILE A 508 2.34 -17.43 -1.76
N ASP A 509 1.12 -17.24 -1.29
CA ASP A 509 -0.13 -17.60 -1.97
C ASP A 509 -0.91 -16.40 -2.57
N GLY A 510 -0.37 -15.20 -2.44
CA GLY A 510 -1.00 -13.97 -2.96
C GLY A 510 -2.11 -13.43 -2.05
N THR A 511 -2.17 -13.80 -0.78
CA THR A 511 -3.25 -13.42 0.15
C THR A 511 -2.84 -12.42 1.23
N THR A 512 -1.64 -11.87 1.16
CA THR A 512 -1.11 -10.96 2.20
C THR A 512 -1.98 -9.71 2.37
N GLY A 513 -2.38 -9.08 1.28
CA GLY A 513 -3.27 -7.92 1.32
C GLY A 513 -4.60 -8.20 2.02
N ASN A 514 -5.20 -9.37 1.75
CA ASN A 514 -6.41 -9.82 2.46
C ASN A 514 -6.17 -9.99 3.97
N LYS A 515 -5.06 -10.63 4.35
CA LYS A 515 -4.71 -10.85 5.77
C LYS A 515 -4.50 -9.53 6.50
N ILE A 516 -3.86 -8.55 5.87
CA ILE A 516 -3.67 -7.22 6.44
C ILE A 516 -5.02 -6.53 6.65
N MET A 517 -5.89 -6.49 5.65
CA MET A 517 -7.18 -5.83 5.78
C MET A 517 -8.11 -6.48 6.80
N LEU A 518 -8.01 -7.81 7.00
CA LEU A 518 -8.74 -8.50 8.08
C LEU A 518 -8.26 -8.12 9.48
N GLN A 519 -7.01 -7.66 9.64
CA GLN A 519 -6.49 -7.17 10.92
C GLN A 519 -6.79 -5.68 11.16
N VAL A 520 -7.03 -4.93 10.10
CA VAL A 520 -7.38 -3.50 10.18
C VAL A 520 -8.86 -3.32 10.51
N LYS A 521 -9.73 -4.19 10.00
CA LYS A 521 -11.15 -4.27 10.33
C LYS A 521 -11.38 -4.73 11.78
#